data_27684e76bfdc6e3e427478ec2061be78
#
_entry.id   27684e76bfdc6e3e427478ec2061be78
#
_cell.length_a   1.000
_cell.length_b   1.000
_cell.length_c   1.000
_cell.angle_alpha   90.00
_cell.angle_beta   90.00
_cell.angle_gamma   90.00
#
_symmetry.space_group_name_H-M   'P 1'
#
loop_
_entity.id
_entity.type
_entity.pdbx_description
1 polymer ?
#
loop_
_entity_poly.entity_id
_entity_poly.type
_entity_poly.pdbx_seq_one_letter_code
_entity_poly.pdbx_strand_id
1 'polypeptide(L)'
;LLKLLHSLNPCYSMEKRFFTTPRTARYYLLGNTKNPTKLWVAIHGYGQQGKYFSKKVEGLIDDDTLIVIPEALNRYYLKGYNGRVGATWLTSDDRQLDINDNATYLEELTNSIYKEFSSLRELNVLAFSQGIATACRWYLQSKFLAKRLILWAGSLANDLNYNDHRDKLNSTSISYVFGDKDEFFGDSKILMNESLFLNANIDYQLVTFEGKHIIISDLLKKLSND
;
A
#
# COMPACT_ATOMS: atom_id res chain seq x y z
N LEU A 1 -31.09 -53.86 -36.19
CA LEU A 1 -31.45 -52.51 -35.71
C LEU A 1 -30.72 -52.22 -34.36
N LEU A 2 -29.44 -51.74 -34.40
CA LEU A 2 -28.74 -51.31 -33.25
C LEU A 2 -29.15 -49.82 -32.99
N LYS A 3 -29.87 -49.56 -31.90
CA LYS A 3 -30.07 -48.23 -31.38
C LYS A 3 -28.78 -47.79 -30.69
N LEU A 4 -28.05 -46.82 -31.29
CA LEU A 4 -27.02 -46.05 -30.60
C LEU A 4 -27.70 -45.21 -29.50
N LEU A 5 -27.56 -45.64 -28.27
CA LEU A 5 -27.78 -44.79 -27.10
C LEU A 5 -26.61 -43.81 -27.01
N HIS A 6 -26.81 -42.58 -27.51
CA HIS A 6 -25.95 -41.46 -27.17
C HIS A 6 -26.20 -41.15 -25.69
N SER A 7 -25.31 -41.60 -24.85
CA SER A 7 -25.23 -41.10 -23.46
C SER A 7 -24.86 -39.64 -23.51
N LEU A 8 -25.86 -38.77 -23.33
CA LEU A 8 -25.63 -37.36 -23.02
C LEU A 8 -24.95 -37.31 -21.65
N ASN A 9 -23.61 -37.23 -21.61
CA ASN A 9 -22.92 -36.87 -20.42
C ASN A 9 -23.37 -35.45 -20.07
N PRO A 10 -23.99 -35.22 -18.90
CA PRO A 10 -24.31 -33.87 -18.48
C PRO A 10 -22.99 -33.07 -18.38
N CYS A 11 -22.87 -32.05 -19.21
CA CYS A 11 -21.74 -31.15 -19.16
C CYS A 11 -21.88 -30.34 -17.87
N TYR A 12 -21.25 -30.82 -16.80
CA TYR A 12 -21.17 -30.06 -15.56
C TYR A 12 -20.26 -28.86 -15.79
N SER A 13 -20.83 -27.65 -15.82
CA SER A 13 -20.07 -26.40 -15.85
C SER A 13 -19.85 -25.93 -14.42
N MET A 14 -18.59 -25.64 -14.07
CA MET A 14 -18.27 -24.97 -12.82
C MET A 14 -18.54 -23.48 -12.96
N GLU A 15 -19.37 -22.92 -12.07
CA GLU A 15 -19.66 -21.50 -12.02
C GLU A 15 -18.95 -20.88 -10.80
N LYS A 16 -18.13 -19.83 -11.01
CA LYS A 16 -17.48 -19.08 -9.95
C LYS A 16 -18.43 -17.99 -9.45
N ARG A 17 -18.69 -17.96 -8.15
CA ARG A 17 -19.52 -16.96 -7.49
C ARG A 17 -18.77 -16.34 -6.33
N PHE A 18 -19.16 -15.11 -5.94
CA PHE A 18 -18.55 -14.37 -4.83
C PHE A 18 -19.59 -14.09 -3.75
N PHE A 19 -19.14 -14.12 -2.51
CA PHE A 19 -19.93 -13.79 -1.34
C PHE A 19 -19.09 -12.92 -0.40
N THR A 20 -19.60 -11.73 -0.04
CA THR A 20 -18.92 -10.82 0.88
C THR A 20 -19.16 -11.25 2.31
N THR A 21 -18.08 -11.42 3.09
CA THR A 21 -18.11 -11.76 4.51
C THR A 21 -17.20 -10.82 5.31
N PRO A 22 -17.57 -10.43 6.55
CA PRO A 22 -16.72 -9.62 7.40
C PRO A 22 -15.40 -10.33 7.71
N ARG A 23 -14.30 -9.57 7.71
CA ARG A 23 -12.96 -10.06 8.07
C ARG A 23 -12.30 -9.14 9.07
N THR A 24 -11.77 -9.71 10.16
CA THR A 24 -10.98 -8.95 11.13
C THR A 24 -9.60 -8.64 10.58
N ALA A 25 -9.29 -7.36 10.43
CA ALA A 25 -7.98 -6.85 10.06
C ALA A 25 -7.12 -6.56 11.30
N ARG A 26 -5.81 -6.57 11.14
CA ARG A 26 -4.84 -6.14 12.17
C ARG A 26 -4.17 -4.85 11.75
N TYR A 27 -3.95 -3.99 12.71
CA TYR A 27 -3.06 -2.83 12.56
C TYR A 27 -2.29 -2.60 13.85
N TYR A 28 -1.25 -1.80 13.80
CA TYR A 28 -0.42 -1.46 14.94
C TYR A 28 -0.31 0.05 15.05
N LEU A 29 -0.25 0.54 16.29
CA LEU A 29 0.00 1.93 16.61
C LEU A 29 1.41 2.09 17.13
N LEU A 30 2.09 3.17 16.72
CA LEU A 30 3.42 3.52 17.15
C LEU A 30 3.50 5.05 17.33
N GLY A 31 4.29 5.54 18.30
CA GLY A 31 4.43 6.95 18.58
C GLY A 31 3.42 7.47 19.62
N ASN A 32 2.98 8.73 19.45
CA ASN A 32 2.10 9.39 20.42
C ASN A 32 0.65 8.89 20.28
N THR A 33 0.14 8.19 21.31
CA THR A 33 -1.24 7.72 21.40
C THR A 33 -2.10 8.53 22.38
N LYS A 34 -1.60 9.66 22.93
CA LYS A 34 -2.36 10.48 23.88
C LYS A 34 -3.01 11.68 23.20
N ASN A 35 -2.23 12.48 22.50
CA ASN A 35 -2.72 13.69 21.83
C ASN A 35 -1.92 13.99 20.56
N PRO A 36 -1.90 13.08 19.56
CA PRO A 36 -1.15 13.29 18.33
C PRO A 36 -1.82 14.35 17.46
N THR A 37 -1.02 15.13 16.74
CA THR A 37 -1.52 16.09 15.74
C THR A 37 -1.24 15.65 14.31
N LYS A 38 -0.28 14.74 14.11
CA LYS A 38 0.13 14.19 12.82
C LYS A 38 -0.17 12.70 12.76
N LEU A 39 -0.77 12.27 11.67
CA LEU A 39 -1.00 10.86 11.35
C LEU A 39 -0.10 10.42 10.20
N TRP A 40 0.63 9.33 10.39
CA TRP A 40 1.24 8.57 9.32
C TRP A 40 0.51 7.24 9.11
N VAL A 41 0.07 6.97 7.90
CA VAL A 41 -0.38 5.62 7.49
C VAL A 41 0.77 4.96 6.76
N ALA A 42 1.38 3.94 7.39
CA ALA A 42 2.59 3.28 6.89
C ALA A 42 2.26 1.89 6.32
N ILE A 43 2.29 1.75 5.00
CA ILE A 43 1.85 0.59 4.22
C ILE A 43 3.06 -0.26 3.84
N HIS A 44 3.12 -1.49 4.35
CA HIS A 44 4.27 -2.40 4.20
C HIS A 44 4.35 -3.06 2.83
N GLY A 45 5.51 -3.65 2.50
CA GLY A 45 5.75 -4.43 1.29
C GLY A 45 5.29 -5.89 1.37
N TYR A 46 5.39 -6.60 0.24
CA TYR A 46 5.09 -8.03 0.12
C TYR A 46 5.82 -8.88 1.16
N GLY A 47 5.12 -9.83 1.76
CA GLY A 47 5.69 -10.79 2.71
C GLY A 47 6.06 -10.21 4.08
N GLN A 48 5.80 -8.92 4.30
CA GLN A 48 6.04 -8.28 5.59
C GLN A 48 4.82 -8.37 6.50
N GLN A 49 5.03 -8.28 7.80
CA GLN A 49 3.98 -8.11 8.80
C GLN A 49 4.13 -6.75 9.48
N GLY A 50 3.01 -6.12 9.84
CA GLY A 50 2.98 -4.80 10.46
C GLY A 50 3.90 -4.68 11.68
N LYS A 51 3.91 -5.69 12.57
CA LYS A 51 4.76 -5.71 13.76
C LYS A 51 6.27 -5.66 13.50
N TYR A 52 6.73 -6.15 12.35
CA TYR A 52 8.15 -6.08 11.98
C TYR A 52 8.43 -4.86 11.11
N PHE A 53 7.43 -4.42 10.35
CA PHE A 53 7.54 -3.19 9.57
C PHE A 53 7.62 -1.96 10.47
N SER A 54 7.00 -1.98 11.67
CA SER A 54 7.07 -0.89 12.65
C SER A 54 8.49 -0.44 12.95
N LYS A 55 9.44 -1.39 13.06
CA LYS A 55 10.86 -1.09 13.29
C LYS A 55 11.53 -0.31 12.15
N LYS A 56 10.99 -0.44 10.93
CA LYS A 56 11.55 0.25 9.75
C LYS A 56 11.07 1.69 9.61
N VAL A 57 10.00 2.04 10.30
CA VAL A 57 9.36 3.35 10.23
C VAL A 57 9.55 4.19 11.50
N GLU A 58 10.40 3.75 12.42
CA GLU A 58 10.74 4.48 13.66
C GLU A 58 11.30 5.87 13.37
N GLY A 59 11.91 6.10 12.22
CA GLY A 59 12.38 7.42 11.78
C GLY A 59 11.27 8.47 11.61
N LEU A 60 9.99 8.05 11.59
CA LEU A 60 8.84 8.97 11.57
C LEU A 60 8.39 9.44 12.96
N ILE A 61 8.96 8.90 14.04
CA ILE A 61 8.53 9.20 15.41
C ILE A 61 9.01 10.59 15.80
N ASP A 62 8.06 11.42 16.21
CA ASP A 62 8.28 12.66 16.95
C ASP A 62 7.22 12.80 18.06
N ASP A 63 7.26 13.89 18.82
CA ASP A 63 6.37 14.11 19.98
C ASP A 63 4.89 14.25 19.58
N ASP A 64 4.60 14.61 18.33
CA ASP A 64 3.26 14.88 17.81
C ASP A 64 2.71 13.79 16.89
N THR A 65 3.50 12.77 16.60
CA THR A 65 3.20 11.79 15.54
C THR A 65 2.57 10.51 16.08
N LEU A 66 1.45 10.13 15.49
CA LEU A 66 0.87 8.79 15.54
C LEU A 66 1.14 8.08 14.21
N ILE A 67 1.70 6.88 14.26
CA ILE A 67 1.91 6.02 13.10
C ILE A 67 0.94 4.86 13.18
N VAL A 68 0.09 4.72 12.17
CA VAL A 68 -0.80 3.57 11.97
C VAL A 68 -0.18 2.67 10.91
N ILE A 69 0.00 1.40 11.26
CA ILE A 69 0.63 0.39 10.41
C ILE A 69 -0.40 -0.70 10.13
N PRO A 70 -1.22 -0.55 9.08
CA PRO A 70 -2.15 -1.58 8.68
C PRO A 70 -1.39 -2.81 8.19
N GLU A 71 -1.89 -4.01 8.53
CA GLU A 71 -1.37 -5.26 7.99
C GLU A 71 -2.27 -5.76 6.86
N ALA A 72 -1.68 -6.13 5.74
CA ALA A 72 -2.40 -6.66 4.59
C ALA A 72 -3.30 -7.84 4.97
N LEU A 73 -4.46 -7.92 4.35
CA LEU A 73 -5.51 -8.87 4.70
C LEU A 73 -5.10 -10.34 4.45
N ASN A 74 -4.31 -10.61 3.39
CA ASN A 74 -3.92 -11.96 3.01
C ASN A 74 -2.62 -12.38 3.69
N ARG A 75 -2.69 -13.41 4.55
CA ARG A 75 -1.55 -13.97 5.28
C ARG A 75 -1.23 -15.36 4.80
N TYR A 76 0.05 -15.66 4.68
CA TYR A 76 0.54 -16.95 4.20
C TYR A 76 1.89 -17.31 4.85
N TYR A 77 2.23 -18.57 4.84
CA TYR A 77 3.57 -18.99 5.25
C TYR A 77 4.58 -18.66 4.16
N LEU A 78 5.68 -17.99 4.52
CA LEU A 78 6.73 -17.60 3.57
C LEU A 78 7.46 -18.81 2.97
N LYS A 79 7.49 -19.93 3.70
CA LYS A 79 8.07 -21.20 3.26
C LYS A 79 7.20 -22.34 3.81
N GLY A 80 6.80 -23.24 2.92
CA GLY A 80 6.05 -24.45 3.30
C GLY A 80 4.73 -24.19 4.03
N TYR A 81 4.42 -24.99 5.04
CA TYR A 81 3.12 -25.00 5.75
C TYR A 81 3.22 -24.54 7.20
N ASN A 82 4.39 -24.10 7.66
CA ASN A 82 4.63 -23.66 9.04
C ASN A 82 5.72 -22.59 9.09
N GLY A 83 6.02 -22.08 10.29
CA GLY A 83 7.10 -21.15 10.53
C GLY A 83 6.71 -19.70 10.28
N ARG A 84 7.57 -18.96 9.57
CA ARG A 84 7.42 -17.51 9.41
C ARG A 84 6.26 -17.17 8.48
N VAL A 85 5.35 -16.33 8.98
CA VAL A 85 4.19 -15.81 8.23
C VAL A 85 4.52 -14.44 7.65
N GLY A 86 4.12 -14.22 6.41
CA GLY A 86 4.08 -12.92 5.74
C GLY A 86 2.65 -12.50 5.44
N ALA A 87 2.50 -11.26 4.99
CA ALA A 87 1.22 -10.74 4.49
C ALA A 87 1.41 -10.12 3.10
N THR A 88 0.35 -10.13 2.30
CA THR A 88 0.33 -9.55 0.95
C THR A 88 -0.97 -8.78 0.72
N TRP A 89 -0.86 -7.63 0.05
CA TRP A 89 -1.99 -6.80 -0.28
C TRP A 89 -2.83 -7.39 -1.40
N LEU A 90 -2.19 -8.04 -2.37
CA LEU A 90 -2.89 -8.69 -3.47
C LEU A 90 -2.03 -9.78 -4.11
N THR A 91 -2.69 -10.65 -4.84
CA THR A 91 -2.08 -11.61 -5.75
C THR A 91 -2.55 -11.35 -7.19
N SER A 92 -2.18 -12.21 -8.14
CA SER A 92 -2.71 -12.17 -9.50
C SER A 92 -4.12 -12.75 -9.62
N ASP A 93 -4.50 -13.63 -8.67
CA ASP A 93 -5.81 -14.27 -8.64
C ASP A 93 -6.84 -13.35 -7.98
N ASP A 94 -7.98 -13.15 -8.65
CA ASP A 94 -9.04 -12.24 -8.22
C ASP A 94 -8.57 -10.85 -7.79
N ARG A 95 -7.52 -10.37 -8.43
CA ARG A 95 -6.80 -9.14 -8.09
C ARG A 95 -7.70 -7.94 -7.82
N GLN A 96 -8.79 -7.78 -8.59
CA GLN A 96 -9.68 -6.63 -8.43
C GLN A 96 -10.45 -6.65 -7.11
N LEU A 97 -10.77 -7.85 -6.60
CA LEU A 97 -11.41 -7.99 -5.29
C LEU A 97 -10.46 -7.57 -4.18
N ASP A 98 -9.21 -8.06 -4.21
CA ASP A 98 -8.18 -7.63 -3.26
C ASP A 98 -7.97 -6.10 -3.28
N ILE A 99 -7.98 -5.47 -4.47
CA ILE A 99 -7.83 -4.02 -4.62
C ILE A 99 -8.98 -3.29 -3.92
N ASN A 100 -10.23 -3.70 -4.17
CA ASN A 100 -11.41 -3.07 -3.60
C ASN A 100 -11.46 -3.25 -2.08
N ASP A 101 -11.21 -4.45 -1.59
CA ASP A 101 -11.21 -4.77 -0.16
C ASP A 101 -10.13 -3.99 0.59
N ASN A 102 -8.92 -3.90 0.03
CA ASN A 102 -7.83 -3.12 0.64
C ASN A 102 -8.12 -1.61 0.65
N ALA A 103 -8.69 -1.05 -0.43
CA ALA A 103 -9.05 0.36 -0.49
C ALA A 103 -10.12 0.69 0.57
N THR A 104 -11.16 -0.15 0.68
CA THR A 104 -12.21 -0.02 1.70
C THR A 104 -11.62 -0.13 3.10
N TYR A 105 -10.79 -1.15 3.36
CA TYR A 105 -10.13 -1.36 4.65
C TYR A 105 -9.31 -0.14 5.09
N LEU A 106 -8.45 0.38 4.20
CA LEU A 106 -7.60 1.53 4.52
C LEU A 106 -8.41 2.81 4.76
N GLU A 107 -9.48 3.02 4.00
CA GLU A 107 -10.38 4.16 4.19
C GLU A 107 -11.13 4.08 5.51
N GLU A 108 -11.71 2.92 5.84
CA GLU A 108 -12.45 2.71 7.09
C GLU A 108 -11.54 2.79 8.31
N LEU A 109 -10.33 2.19 8.24
CA LEU A 109 -9.33 2.30 9.29
C LEU A 109 -8.93 3.75 9.53
N THR A 110 -8.60 4.50 8.48
CA THR A 110 -8.21 5.91 8.59
C THR A 110 -9.34 6.74 9.19
N ASN A 111 -10.59 6.52 8.77
CA ASN A 111 -11.76 7.15 9.38
C ASN A 111 -11.90 6.84 10.88
N SER A 112 -11.67 5.57 11.27
CA SER A 112 -11.74 5.15 12.67
C SER A 112 -10.67 5.83 13.52
N ILE A 113 -9.44 5.94 13.00
CA ILE A 113 -8.33 6.63 13.68
C ILE A 113 -8.63 8.13 13.87
N TYR A 114 -9.16 8.82 12.87
CA TYR A 114 -9.56 10.23 13.05
C TYR A 114 -10.72 10.43 14.03
N LYS A 115 -11.60 9.44 14.19
CA LYS A 115 -12.66 9.47 15.22
C LYS A 115 -12.10 9.22 16.61
N GLU A 116 -11.13 8.32 16.75
CA GLU A 116 -10.49 7.99 18.03
C GLU A 116 -9.58 9.12 18.52
N PHE A 117 -8.80 9.72 17.61
CA PHE A 117 -7.84 10.78 17.91
C PHE A 117 -8.29 12.12 17.33
N SER A 118 -9.20 12.81 18.03
CA SER A 118 -9.79 14.08 17.56
C SER A 118 -8.80 15.25 17.46
N SER A 119 -7.60 15.11 18.00
CA SER A 119 -6.50 16.07 17.88
C SER A 119 -5.77 16.05 16.54
N LEU A 120 -5.92 14.99 15.74
CA LEU A 120 -5.28 14.86 14.43
C LEU A 120 -5.71 15.96 13.46
N ARG A 121 -4.74 16.56 12.76
CA ARG A 121 -4.93 17.65 11.80
C ARG A 121 -4.23 17.41 10.47
N GLU A 122 -3.25 16.54 10.45
CA GLU A 122 -2.40 16.27 9.30
C GLU A 122 -2.38 14.77 8.99
N LEU A 123 -2.59 14.39 7.72
CA LEU A 123 -2.37 13.04 7.21
C LEU A 123 -1.08 13.00 6.40
N ASN A 124 -0.28 11.98 6.62
CA ASN A 124 0.85 11.61 5.79
C ASN A 124 0.79 10.12 5.45
N VAL A 125 1.33 9.73 4.31
CA VAL A 125 1.34 8.34 3.85
C VAL A 125 2.76 7.93 3.51
N LEU A 126 3.20 6.82 4.07
CA LEU A 126 4.41 6.12 3.66
C LEU A 126 4.01 4.77 3.06
N ALA A 127 4.49 4.47 1.88
CA ALA A 127 4.27 3.18 1.26
C ALA A 127 5.59 2.56 0.79
N PHE A 128 5.79 1.27 1.12
CA PHE A 128 7.00 0.54 0.78
C PHE A 128 6.71 -0.60 -0.19
N SER A 129 7.47 -0.67 -1.29
CA SER A 129 7.47 -1.80 -2.24
C SER A 129 6.05 -2.09 -2.80
N GLN A 130 5.49 -3.29 -2.63
CA GLN A 130 4.11 -3.63 -3.02
C GLN A 130 3.07 -2.66 -2.44
N GLY A 131 3.36 -2.10 -1.26
CA GLY A 131 2.49 -1.14 -0.60
C GLY A 131 2.23 0.13 -1.41
N ILE A 132 3.14 0.52 -2.32
CA ILE A 132 2.98 1.73 -3.16
C ILE A 132 1.74 1.64 -4.02
N ALA A 133 1.59 0.56 -4.79
CA ALA A 133 0.43 0.41 -5.65
C ALA A 133 -0.89 0.35 -4.85
N THR A 134 -0.86 -0.24 -3.65
CA THR A 134 -2.00 -0.25 -2.73
C THR A 134 -2.31 1.15 -2.20
N ALA A 135 -1.28 1.89 -1.78
CA ALA A 135 -1.42 3.28 -1.33
C ALA A 135 -2.01 4.17 -2.42
N CYS A 136 -1.50 4.08 -3.66
CA CYS A 136 -2.02 4.87 -4.79
C CYS A 136 -3.51 4.58 -5.03
N ARG A 137 -3.93 3.31 -5.06
CA ARG A 137 -5.33 2.94 -5.29
C ARG A 137 -6.26 3.43 -4.20
N TRP A 138 -5.84 3.30 -2.93
CA TRP A 138 -6.58 3.85 -1.81
C TRP A 138 -6.57 5.37 -1.83
N TYR A 139 -5.39 6.00 -1.85
CA TYR A 139 -5.25 7.44 -1.67
C TYR A 139 -5.98 8.24 -2.76
N LEU A 140 -5.91 7.82 -4.02
CA LEU A 140 -6.56 8.56 -5.10
C LEU A 140 -8.09 8.55 -4.98
N GLN A 141 -8.69 7.50 -4.42
CA GLN A 141 -10.14 7.39 -4.19
C GLN A 141 -10.57 7.93 -2.81
N SER A 142 -9.63 8.10 -1.89
CA SER A 142 -9.89 8.56 -0.52
C SER A 142 -10.38 10.01 -0.50
N LYS A 143 -11.27 10.32 0.47
CA LYS A 143 -11.67 11.70 0.76
C LYS A 143 -10.60 12.51 1.50
N PHE A 144 -9.58 11.84 2.04
CA PHE A 144 -8.50 12.50 2.76
C PHE A 144 -7.49 13.14 1.81
N LEU A 145 -6.96 14.30 2.21
CA LEU A 145 -5.81 14.93 1.57
C LEU A 145 -4.59 14.71 2.46
N ALA A 146 -3.58 14.05 1.92
CA ALA A 146 -2.31 13.89 2.60
C ALA A 146 -1.43 15.12 2.34
N LYS A 147 -0.71 15.54 3.36
CA LYS A 147 0.33 16.56 3.21
C LYS A 147 1.55 15.99 2.51
N ARG A 148 1.93 14.75 2.86
CA ARG A 148 3.06 14.03 2.25
C ARG A 148 2.67 12.64 1.80
N LEU A 149 3.24 12.23 0.66
CA LEU A 149 3.16 10.88 0.12
C LEU A 149 4.58 10.39 -0.19
N ILE A 150 5.14 9.56 0.68
CA ILE A 150 6.47 8.96 0.49
C ILE A 150 6.31 7.57 -0.11
N LEU A 151 6.74 7.41 -1.36
CA LEU A 151 6.66 6.19 -2.15
C LEU A 151 8.04 5.56 -2.23
N TRP A 152 8.30 4.50 -1.44
CA TRP A 152 9.63 3.95 -1.23
C TRP A 152 9.82 2.59 -1.89
N ALA A 153 10.70 2.51 -2.88
CA ALA A 153 11.20 1.28 -3.52
C ALA A 153 10.08 0.37 -4.08
N GLY A 154 9.19 0.90 -4.92
CA GLY A 154 8.16 0.08 -5.54
C GLY A 154 7.45 0.76 -6.72
N SER A 155 6.61 0.02 -7.42
CA SER A 155 5.88 0.51 -8.59
C SER A 155 4.61 1.24 -8.21
N LEU A 156 4.32 2.29 -8.94
CA LEU A 156 3.00 2.91 -9.00
C LEU A 156 1.95 1.91 -9.53
N ALA A 157 0.70 2.16 -9.25
CA ALA A 157 -0.40 1.38 -9.82
C ALA A 157 -0.62 1.80 -11.29
N ASN A 158 -0.33 0.92 -12.23
CA ASN A 158 -0.41 1.18 -13.67
C ASN A 158 -1.84 1.06 -14.25
N ASP A 159 -2.79 0.66 -13.42
CA ASP A 159 -4.23 0.55 -13.71
C ASP A 159 -5.03 1.81 -13.33
N LEU A 160 -4.35 2.87 -12.91
CA LEU A 160 -4.96 4.15 -12.54
C LEU A 160 -4.72 5.21 -13.61
N ASN A 161 -5.73 6.07 -13.80
CA ASN A 161 -5.57 7.31 -14.59
C ASN A 161 -5.15 8.46 -13.66
N TYR A 162 -3.87 8.74 -13.61
CA TYR A 162 -3.31 9.80 -12.76
C TYR A 162 -3.77 11.20 -13.15
N ASN A 163 -4.16 11.43 -14.42
CA ASN A 163 -4.69 12.72 -14.86
C ASN A 163 -5.98 13.11 -14.13
N ASP A 164 -6.84 12.14 -13.80
CA ASP A 164 -8.10 12.39 -13.10
C ASP A 164 -7.90 12.86 -11.65
N HIS A 165 -6.69 12.69 -11.13
CA HIS A 165 -6.32 12.99 -9.75
C HIS A 165 -5.20 14.02 -9.62
N ARG A 166 -4.90 14.76 -10.72
CA ARG A 166 -3.80 15.73 -10.79
C ARG A 166 -3.86 16.76 -9.65
N ASP A 167 -4.99 17.39 -9.45
CA ASP A 167 -5.13 18.46 -8.45
C ASP A 167 -4.85 17.94 -7.03
N LYS A 168 -5.34 16.76 -6.73
CA LYS A 168 -5.09 16.11 -5.43
C LYS A 168 -3.62 15.78 -5.25
N LEU A 169 -2.97 15.23 -6.27
CA LEU A 169 -1.57 14.87 -6.21
C LEU A 169 -0.65 16.09 -6.16
N ASN A 170 -0.95 17.15 -6.92
CA ASN A 170 -0.18 18.39 -6.88
C ASN A 170 -0.43 19.22 -5.60
N SER A 171 -1.48 18.90 -4.83
CA SER A 171 -1.69 19.42 -3.48
C SER A 171 -0.96 18.61 -2.39
N THR A 172 -0.21 17.59 -2.78
CA THR A 172 0.50 16.65 -1.90
C THR A 172 2.00 16.71 -2.20
N SER A 173 2.85 16.86 -1.17
CA SER A 173 4.29 16.72 -1.36
C SER A 173 4.62 15.24 -1.61
N ILE A 174 5.10 14.92 -2.81
CA ILE A 174 5.39 13.54 -3.23
C ILE A 174 6.90 13.32 -3.29
N SER A 175 7.38 12.34 -2.53
CA SER A 175 8.76 11.84 -2.63
C SER A 175 8.75 10.41 -3.17
N TYR A 176 9.41 10.18 -4.30
CA TYR A 176 9.59 8.86 -4.90
C TYR A 176 11.04 8.41 -4.68
N VAL A 177 11.24 7.35 -3.87
CA VAL A 177 12.53 7.04 -3.24
C VAL A 177 13.04 5.68 -3.66
N PHE A 178 14.31 5.57 -4.09
CA PHE A 178 14.96 4.33 -4.50
C PHE A 178 16.39 4.19 -3.99
N GLY A 179 16.81 2.96 -3.73
CA GLY A 179 18.21 2.61 -3.57
C GLY A 179 18.87 2.34 -4.93
N ASP A 180 20.06 2.86 -5.15
CA ASP A 180 20.85 2.67 -6.39
C ASP A 180 21.32 1.21 -6.62
N LYS A 181 21.27 0.38 -5.57
CA LYS A 181 21.61 -1.05 -5.58
C LYS A 181 20.37 -1.94 -5.33
N ASP A 182 19.17 -1.42 -5.62
CA ASP A 182 17.93 -2.18 -5.47
C ASP A 182 17.77 -3.22 -6.59
N GLU A 183 17.88 -4.50 -6.24
CA GLU A 183 17.80 -5.62 -7.20
C GLU A 183 16.41 -5.81 -7.82
N PHE A 184 15.36 -5.26 -7.20
CA PHE A 184 13.98 -5.33 -7.68
C PHE A 184 13.59 -4.16 -8.58
N PHE A 185 14.35 -3.05 -8.48
CA PHE A 185 14.07 -1.79 -9.16
C PHE A 185 15.29 -1.26 -9.89
N GLY A 186 15.44 -1.62 -11.16
CA GLY A 186 16.44 -1.01 -12.05
C GLY A 186 15.89 0.22 -12.78
N ASP A 187 16.78 0.97 -13.44
CA ASP A 187 16.50 2.26 -14.11
C ASP A 187 15.29 2.20 -15.05
N SER A 188 15.11 1.13 -15.82
CA SER A 188 13.99 0.98 -16.75
C SER A 188 12.63 0.96 -16.03
N LYS A 189 12.56 0.36 -14.85
CA LYS A 189 11.32 0.37 -14.04
C LYS A 189 11.08 1.74 -13.44
N ILE A 190 12.12 2.42 -12.98
CA ILE A 190 12.02 3.78 -12.45
C ILE A 190 11.45 4.69 -13.54
N LEU A 191 12.08 4.72 -14.73
CA LEU A 191 11.63 5.54 -15.87
C LEU A 191 10.19 5.25 -16.29
N MET A 192 9.79 3.97 -16.32
CA MET A 192 8.40 3.59 -16.63
C MET A 192 7.41 4.14 -15.61
N ASN A 193 7.75 4.13 -14.32
CA ASN A 193 6.87 4.67 -13.28
C ASN A 193 6.86 6.20 -13.29
N GLU A 194 8.02 6.84 -13.47
CA GLU A 194 8.09 8.30 -13.63
C GLU A 194 7.24 8.81 -14.79
N SER A 195 7.20 8.06 -15.91
CA SER A 195 6.36 8.43 -17.05
C SER A 195 4.88 8.57 -16.70
N LEU A 196 4.37 7.84 -15.70
CA LEU A 196 2.98 7.96 -15.23
C LEU A 196 2.73 9.34 -14.59
N PHE A 197 3.67 9.84 -13.80
CA PHE A 197 3.57 11.17 -13.20
C PHE A 197 3.84 12.28 -14.22
N LEU A 198 4.87 12.13 -15.03
CA LEU A 198 5.22 13.12 -16.06
C LEU A 198 4.09 13.32 -17.08
N ASN A 199 3.50 12.23 -17.58
CA ASN A 199 2.38 12.30 -18.53
C ASN A 199 1.12 12.93 -17.93
N ALA A 200 0.96 12.87 -16.62
CA ALA A 200 -0.14 13.49 -15.89
C ALA A 200 0.18 14.90 -15.38
N ASN A 201 1.39 15.43 -15.62
CA ASN A 201 1.89 16.70 -15.08
C ASN A 201 1.76 16.77 -13.56
N ILE A 202 2.25 15.73 -12.87
CA ILE A 202 2.28 15.66 -11.42
C ILE A 202 3.66 16.02 -10.93
N ASP A 203 3.71 16.94 -9.96
CA ASP A 203 4.96 17.35 -9.31
C ASP A 203 5.38 16.30 -8.28
N TYR A 204 6.64 15.88 -8.36
CA TYR A 204 7.23 14.95 -7.40
C TYR A 204 8.74 15.16 -7.30
N GLN A 205 9.32 14.73 -6.20
CA GLN A 205 10.76 14.67 -5.99
C GLN A 205 11.24 13.23 -6.15
N LEU A 206 12.13 12.98 -7.11
CA LEU A 206 12.88 11.73 -7.18
C LEU A 206 14.05 11.79 -6.20
N VAL A 207 14.13 10.80 -5.31
CA VAL A 207 15.18 10.71 -4.30
C VAL A 207 15.91 9.37 -4.44
N THR A 208 17.21 9.41 -4.66
CA THR A 208 18.05 8.22 -4.71
C THR A 208 18.99 8.18 -3.51
N PHE A 209 19.28 6.98 -3.00
CA PHE A 209 20.25 6.77 -1.93
C PHE A 209 21.14 5.57 -2.23
N GLU A 210 22.32 5.57 -1.66
CA GLU A 210 23.23 4.43 -1.77
C GLU A 210 22.71 3.27 -0.91
N GLY A 211 22.15 2.22 -1.56
CA GLY A 211 21.60 1.09 -0.83
C GLY A 211 20.72 0.17 -1.66
N LYS A 212 20.27 -0.90 -1.00
CA LYS A 212 19.41 -1.94 -1.57
C LYS A 212 17.92 -1.63 -1.33
N HIS A 213 17.08 -2.67 -1.42
CA HIS A 213 15.62 -2.65 -1.17
C HIS A 213 15.28 -2.51 0.32
N ILE A 214 15.65 -1.38 0.93
CA ILE A 214 15.49 -1.09 2.36
C ILE A 214 15.01 0.33 2.59
N ILE A 215 14.44 0.59 3.78
CA ILE A 215 14.17 1.94 4.26
C ILE A 215 15.38 2.41 5.08
N ILE A 216 15.88 3.61 4.79
CA ILE A 216 16.96 4.28 5.53
C ILE A 216 16.31 5.26 6.51
N SER A 217 16.49 5.00 7.81
CA SER A 217 15.82 5.76 8.88
C SER A 217 16.11 7.26 8.86
N ASP A 218 17.37 7.65 8.68
CA ASP A 218 17.76 9.07 8.66
C ASP A 218 17.20 9.81 7.44
N LEU A 219 17.20 9.15 6.27
CA LEU A 219 16.57 9.70 5.06
C LEU A 219 15.06 9.82 5.23
N LEU A 220 14.41 8.78 5.81
CA LEU A 220 12.98 8.81 6.10
C LEU A 220 12.63 9.98 7.04
N LYS A 221 13.41 10.18 8.12
CA LYS A 221 13.26 11.29 9.05
C LYS A 221 13.42 12.64 8.35
N LYS A 222 14.40 12.79 7.46
CA LYS A 222 14.57 14.01 6.67
C LYS A 222 13.31 14.28 5.83
N LEU A 223 12.87 13.32 5.01
CA LEU A 223 11.71 13.47 4.11
C LEU A 223 10.38 13.67 4.86
N SER A 224 10.30 13.27 6.12
CA SER A 224 9.10 13.49 6.94
C SER A 224 8.99 14.92 7.48
N ASN A 225 10.08 15.69 7.44
CA ASN A 225 10.15 17.07 7.97
C ASN A 225 10.21 18.14 6.85
N ASP A 226 10.63 17.75 5.64
CA ASP A 226 10.65 18.63 4.46
C ASP A 226 9.22 18.95 3.99
#